data_2b701dea956aea84a16cf43773d86489
#
_entry.id   2b701dea956aea84a16cf43773d86489
#
_cell.length_a   1.000
_cell.length_b   1.000
_cell.length_c   1.000
_cell.angle_alpha   90.00
_cell.angle_beta   90.00
_cell.angle_gamma   90.00
#
_symmetry.space_group_name_H-M   'P 1'
#
loop_
_entity.id
_entity.type
_entity.pdbx_description
1 polymer ?
#
loop_
_entity_poly.entity_id
_entity_poly.type
_entity_poly.pdbx_seq_one_letter_code
_entity_poly.pdbx_strand_id
1 'polypeptide(L)'
;MSVEFLKSRLPEYAKDLKLNLGSLAIEPGLTERQRAGTFIASALASRNAEVTRAIFAEFAGRLTPEALNAAKAAAAIMAMNNVYYRFTHMVHGDYANLPAKLRMNVIGRPGVEKVDFELWSLAVSAINGCGICLESHEKAVRHGGLGQEQVQTAVRIAATVHAIAATLDGEEALAGFTPA
;
A
#
# COMPACT_ATOMS: atom_id res chain seq x y z
N MET A 1 10.58 -16.32 -5.28
CA MET A 1 9.20 -15.83 -5.12
C MET A 1 9.06 -14.61 -6.02
N SER A 2 7.93 -14.43 -6.69
CA SER A 2 7.70 -13.37 -7.67
C SER A 2 6.20 -13.13 -7.82
N VAL A 3 5.80 -12.19 -8.67
CA VAL A 3 4.39 -12.01 -9.08
C VAL A 3 3.80 -13.33 -9.63
N GLU A 4 4.55 -14.07 -10.46
CA GLU A 4 4.08 -15.37 -10.99
C GLU A 4 3.91 -16.41 -9.89
N PHE A 5 4.76 -16.40 -8.87
CA PHE A 5 4.57 -17.25 -7.70
C PHE A 5 3.25 -16.94 -6.97
N LEU A 6 2.94 -15.67 -6.71
CA LEU A 6 1.66 -15.30 -6.09
C LEU A 6 0.47 -15.74 -6.95
N LYS A 7 0.54 -15.53 -8.27
CA LYS A 7 -0.51 -15.97 -9.19
C LYS A 7 -0.75 -17.49 -9.12
N SER A 8 0.32 -18.29 -8.95
CA SER A 8 0.20 -19.75 -8.83
C SER A 8 -0.42 -20.21 -7.48
N ARG A 9 -0.32 -19.38 -6.44
CA ARG A 9 -0.85 -19.66 -5.11
C ARG A 9 -2.36 -19.39 -4.97
N LEU A 10 -2.90 -18.51 -5.83
CA LEU A 10 -4.28 -18.10 -5.75
C LEU A 10 -5.22 -19.21 -6.28
N PRO A 11 -6.32 -19.52 -5.58
CA PRO A 11 -7.33 -20.49 -6.01
C PRO A 11 -8.11 -19.98 -7.25
N GLU A 12 -8.86 -20.89 -7.89
CA GLU A 12 -9.60 -20.55 -9.12
C GLU A 12 -10.70 -19.51 -8.88
N TYR A 13 -11.33 -19.51 -7.71
CA TYR A 13 -12.33 -18.48 -7.38
C TYR A 13 -11.76 -17.05 -7.28
N ALA A 14 -10.44 -16.94 -7.13
CA ALA A 14 -9.70 -15.67 -7.09
C ALA A 14 -8.99 -15.34 -8.42
N LYS A 15 -9.43 -15.93 -9.54
CA LYS A 15 -8.85 -15.77 -10.87
C LYS A 15 -8.69 -14.31 -11.28
N ASP A 16 -9.65 -13.45 -10.97
CA ASP A 16 -9.59 -12.04 -11.32
C ASP A 16 -8.43 -11.32 -10.63
N LEU A 17 -8.06 -11.73 -9.41
CA LEU A 17 -6.89 -11.18 -8.72
C LEU A 17 -5.58 -11.54 -9.43
N LYS A 18 -5.49 -12.74 -10.05
CA LYS A 18 -4.33 -13.13 -10.89
C LYS A 18 -4.16 -12.20 -12.07
N LEU A 19 -5.28 -11.91 -12.75
CA LEU A 19 -5.31 -11.05 -13.93
C LEU A 19 -4.97 -9.60 -13.56
N ASN A 20 -5.59 -9.07 -12.51
CA ASN A 20 -5.34 -7.72 -12.02
C ASN A 20 -3.88 -7.54 -11.59
N LEU A 21 -3.32 -8.49 -10.83
CA LEU A 21 -1.92 -8.43 -10.42
C LEU A 21 -0.97 -8.38 -11.62
N GLY A 22 -1.20 -9.22 -12.63
CA GLY A 22 -0.39 -9.26 -13.85
C GLY A 22 -0.45 -7.94 -14.63
N SER A 23 -1.63 -7.38 -14.83
CA SER A 23 -1.82 -6.11 -15.55
C SER A 23 -1.19 -4.94 -14.80
N LEU A 24 -1.40 -4.84 -13.50
CA LEU A 24 -0.89 -3.74 -12.68
C LEU A 24 0.64 -3.78 -12.52
N ALA A 25 1.25 -4.96 -12.57
CA ALA A 25 2.71 -5.10 -12.49
C ALA A 25 3.45 -4.42 -13.66
N ILE A 26 2.78 -4.23 -14.80
CA ILE A 26 3.31 -3.62 -16.02
C ILE A 26 2.56 -2.36 -16.45
N GLU A 27 1.61 -1.88 -15.66
CA GLU A 27 0.79 -0.69 -15.96
C GLU A 27 1.67 0.54 -16.27
N PRO A 28 1.52 1.21 -17.41
CA PRO A 28 2.41 2.28 -17.83
C PRO A 28 2.13 3.64 -17.18
N GLY A 29 1.01 3.80 -16.49
CA GLY A 29 0.56 5.09 -15.92
C GLY A 29 1.43 5.64 -14.80
N LEU A 30 2.27 4.81 -14.16
CA LEU A 30 3.23 5.19 -13.12
C LEU A 30 4.66 4.98 -13.61
N THR A 31 5.59 5.81 -13.15
CA THR A 31 7.02 5.50 -13.33
C THR A 31 7.37 4.17 -12.66
N GLU A 32 8.46 3.53 -13.08
CA GLU A 32 8.89 2.28 -12.46
C GLU A 32 9.10 2.42 -10.95
N ARG A 33 9.71 3.52 -10.50
CA ARG A 33 9.90 3.84 -9.08
C ARG A 33 8.58 4.00 -8.34
N GLN A 34 7.63 4.74 -8.89
CA GLN A 34 6.31 4.94 -8.29
C GLN A 34 5.57 3.61 -8.16
N ARG A 35 5.53 2.83 -9.23
CA ARG A 35 4.88 1.52 -9.25
C ARG A 35 5.51 0.54 -8.28
N ALA A 36 6.83 0.37 -8.33
CA ALA A 36 7.55 -0.55 -7.44
C ALA A 36 7.38 -0.17 -5.97
N GLY A 37 7.52 1.12 -5.62
CA GLY A 37 7.32 1.59 -4.25
C GLY A 37 5.87 1.43 -3.78
N THR A 38 4.88 1.61 -4.66
CA THR A 38 3.47 1.37 -4.35
C THR A 38 3.22 -0.10 -4.02
N PHE A 39 3.76 -1.03 -4.82
CA PHE A 39 3.67 -2.47 -4.50
C PHE A 39 4.31 -2.80 -3.16
N ILE A 40 5.53 -2.32 -2.89
CA ILE A 40 6.26 -2.54 -1.64
C ILE A 40 5.47 -2.01 -0.43
N ALA A 41 5.01 -0.76 -0.49
CA ALA A 41 4.26 -0.15 0.60
C ALA A 41 2.93 -0.87 0.85
N SER A 42 2.22 -1.25 -0.22
CA SER A 42 0.96 -2.00 -0.15
C SER A 42 1.14 -3.40 0.44
N ALA A 43 2.20 -4.12 0.07
CA ALA A 43 2.50 -5.44 0.61
C ALA A 43 2.76 -5.39 2.12
N LEU A 44 3.54 -4.40 2.58
CA LEU A 44 3.79 -4.18 4.01
C LEU A 44 2.51 -3.83 4.76
N ALA A 45 1.66 -2.97 4.19
CA ALA A 45 0.39 -2.58 4.78
C ALA A 45 -0.60 -3.76 4.87
N SER A 46 -0.52 -4.71 3.95
CA SER A 46 -1.39 -5.90 3.91
C SER A 46 -1.01 -6.99 4.92
N ARG A 47 0.18 -6.92 5.53
CA ARG A 47 0.63 -7.73 6.67
C ARG A 47 0.74 -9.25 6.44
N ASN A 48 0.57 -9.75 5.21
CA ASN A 48 0.79 -11.15 4.87
C ASN A 48 2.26 -11.37 4.52
N ALA A 49 2.90 -12.34 5.18
CA ALA A 49 4.34 -12.60 5.03
C ALA A 49 4.72 -13.16 3.65
N GLU A 50 3.86 -14.00 3.05
CA GLU A 50 4.10 -14.60 1.74
C GLU A 50 4.03 -13.53 0.64
N VAL A 51 2.99 -12.69 0.66
CA VAL A 51 2.81 -11.56 -0.26
C VAL A 51 3.97 -10.58 -0.12
N THR A 52 4.34 -10.23 1.10
CA THR A 52 5.47 -9.32 1.35
C THR A 52 6.75 -9.84 0.73
N ARG A 53 7.12 -11.11 0.99
CA ARG A 53 8.34 -11.71 0.43
C ARG A 53 8.32 -11.76 -1.10
N ALA A 54 7.18 -12.12 -1.70
CA ALA A 54 7.06 -12.23 -3.15
C ALA A 54 7.15 -10.86 -3.84
N ILE A 55 6.46 -9.85 -3.31
CA ILE A 55 6.50 -8.47 -3.83
C ILE A 55 7.91 -7.87 -3.66
N PHE A 56 8.58 -8.09 -2.53
CA PHE A 56 9.96 -7.64 -2.35
C PHE A 56 10.91 -8.31 -3.33
N ALA A 57 10.80 -9.61 -3.56
CA ALA A 57 11.64 -10.32 -4.51
C ALA A 57 11.47 -9.82 -5.96
N GLU A 58 10.27 -9.36 -6.33
CA GLU A 58 9.97 -8.84 -7.66
C GLU A 58 10.38 -7.37 -7.84
N PHE A 59 10.10 -6.52 -6.85
CA PHE A 59 10.13 -5.08 -7.02
C PHE A 59 11.26 -4.36 -6.29
N ALA A 60 11.88 -4.95 -5.25
CA ALA A 60 12.88 -4.24 -4.46
C ALA A 60 14.13 -3.86 -5.27
N GLY A 61 14.56 -4.73 -6.19
CA GLY A 61 15.71 -4.47 -7.07
C GLY A 61 15.48 -3.37 -8.13
N ARG A 62 14.24 -2.87 -8.28
CA ARG A 62 13.87 -1.76 -9.18
C ARG A 62 13.95 -0.41 -8.48
N LEU A 63 14.28 -0.39 -7.19
CA LEU A 63 14.40 0.80 -6.36
C LEU A 63 15.83 1.01 -5.91
N THR A 64 16.24 2.26 -5.76
CA THR A 64 17.47 2.56 -5.01
C THR A 64 17.28 2.22 -3.53
N PRO A 65 18.36 2.01 -2.75
CA PRO A 65 18.25 1.78 -1.31
C PRO A 65 17.44 2.85 -0.57
N GLU A 66 17.57 4.11 -0.97
CA GLU A 66 16.84 5.25 -0.40
C GLU A 66 15.34 5.15 -0.70
N ALA A 67 14.98 4.84 -1.96
CA ALA A 67 13.59 4.69 -2.38
C ALA A 67 12.92 3.48 -1.73
N LEU A 68 13.64 2.37 -1.60
CA LEU A 68 13.15 1.20 -0.87
C LEU A 68 12.90 1.51 0.60
N ASN A 69 13.83 2.22 1.26
CA ASN A 69 13.66 2.63 2.64
C ASN A 69 12.50 3.63 2.80
N ALA A 70 12.31 4.55 1.87
CA ALA A 70 11.20 5.49 1.88
C ALA A 70 9.83 4.79 1.70
N ALA A 71 9.72 3.79 0.82
CA ALA A 71 8.50 2.98 0.69
C ALA A 71 8.17 2.20 1.97
N LYS A 72 9.19 1.64 2.63
CA LYS A 72 9.04 0.98 3.94
C LYS A 72 8.62 1.98 5.03
N ALA A 73 9.21 3.19 5.02
CA ALA A 73 8.88 4.25 5.96
C ALA A 73 7.45 4.75 5.76
N ALA A 74 6.96 4.87 4.51
CA ALA A 74 5.57 5.21 4.22
C ALA A 74 4.61 4.18 4.86
N ALA A 75 4.86 2.88 4.68
CA ALA A 75 4.05 1.84 5.31
C ALA A 75 4.08 1.93 6.84
N ALA A 76 5.25 2.11 7.44
CA ALA A 76 5.42 2.15 8.89
C ALA A 76 4.75 3.38 9.52
N ILE A 77 4.97 4.58 8.93
CA ILE A 77 4.41 5.81 9.53
C ILE A 77 2.90 5.91 9.31
N MET A 78 2.37 5.43 8.18
CA MET A 78 0.95 5.41 7.93
C MET A 78 0.23 4.36 8.78
N ALA A 79 0.88 3.27 9.18
CA ALA A 79 0.31 2.33 10.15
C ALA A 79 -0.05 3.02 11.48
N MET A 80 0.74 3.98 11.93
CA MET A 80 0.46 4.81 13.11
C MET A 80 -0.54 5.92 12.78
N ASN A 81 -0.26 6.72 11.75
CA ASN A 81 -1.04 7.92 11.43
C ASN A 81 -2.48 7.58 11.06
N ASN A 82 -2.70 6.53 10.27
CA ASN A 82 -4.05 6.17 9.85
C ASN A 82 -4.93 5.74 11.04
N VAL A 83 -4.37 5.15 12.10
CA VAL A 83 -5.12 4.86 13.33
C VAL A 83 -5.48 6.17 14.04
N TYR A 84 -4.46 7.01 14.28
CA TYR A 84 -4.65 8.25 15.06
C TYR A 84 -5.59 9.24 14.38
N TYR A 85 -5.34 9.58 13.12
CA TYR A 85 -6.14 10.58 12.40
C TYR A 85 -7.54 10.07 12.03
N ARG A 86 -7.70 8.78 11.77
CA ARG A 86 -9.03 8.18 11.63
C ARG A 86 -9.84 8.35 12.92
N PHE A 87 -9.24 8.10 14.09
CA PHE A 87 -9.88 8.35 15.37
C PHE A 87 -10.31 9.81 15.53
N THR A 88 -9.39 10.78 15.36
CA THR A 88 -9.68 12.21 15.56
C THR A 88 -10.75 12.75 14.62
N HIS A 89 -10.94 12.11 13.45
CA HIS A 89 -11.94 12.49 12.47
C HIS A 89 -13.31 11.83 12.71
N MET A 90 -13.32 10.59 13.20
CA MET A 90 -14.56 9.82 13.38
C MET A 90 -15.27 10.10 14.72
N VAL A 91 -14.52 10.55 15.72
CA VAL A 91 -15.07 10.79 17.07
C VAL A 91 -15.47 12.24 17.23
N HIS A 92 -16.70 12.47 17.66
CA HIS A 92 -17.19 13.82 18.00
C HIS A 92 -16.46 14.34 19.25
N GLY A 93 -15.82 15.51 19.13
CA GLY A 93 -15.08 16.17 20.20
C GLY A 93 -13.90 16.98 19.67
N ASP A 94 -13.20 17.69 20.56
CA ASP A 94 -12.11 18.60 20.19
C ASP A 94 -10.75 17.91 19.97
N TYR A 95 -10.73 16.59 19.74
CA TYR A 95 -9.50 15.82 19.60
C TYR A 95 -8.62 16.28 18.43
N ALA A 96 -9.23 16.76 17.34
CA ALA A 96 -8.50 17.27 16.18
C ALA A 96 -7.72 18.56 16.49
N ASN A 97 -8.13 19.30 17.51
CA ASN A 97 -7.46 20.54 17.96
C ASN A 97 -6.36 20.30 18.99
N LEU A 98 -6.26 19.08 19.50
CA LEU A 98 -5.20 18.72 20.44
C LEU A 98 -3.89 18.38 19.70
N PRO A 99 -2.74 18.77 20.27
CA PRO A 99 -1.44 18.37 19.69
C PRO A 99 -1.32 16.84 19.66
N ALA A 100 -1.01 16.28 18.50
CA ALA A 100 -0.87 14.83 18.31
C ALA A 100 0.23 14.22 19.19
N LYS A 101 1.30 14.96 19.50
CA LYS A 101 2.47 14.52 20.27
C LYS A 101 3.12 13.23 19.74
N LEU A 102 2.94 12.96 18.45
CA LEU A 102 3.55 11.85 17.71
C LEU A 102 4.67 12.38 16.80
N ARG A 103 5.78 11.67 16.73
CA ARG A 103 6.89 12.05 15.86
C ARG A 103 6.64 11.50 14.44
N MET A 104 6.69 12.40 13.46
CA MET A 104 6.42 12.11 12.04
C MET A 104 7.49 12.74 11.12
N ASN A 105 8.71 12.88 11.60
CA ASN A 105 9.78 13.63 10.92
C ASN A 105 10.10 13.10 9.52
N VAL A 106 9.93 11.79 9.28
CA VAL A 106 10.16 11.14 7.99
C VAL A 106 9.26 11.70 6.87
N ILE A 107 8.07 12.19 7.20
CA ILE A 107 7.16 12.79 6.21
C ILE A 107 7.75 14.07 5.62
N GLY A 108 8.47 14.87 6.44
CA GLY A 108 9.11 16.09 5.99
C GLY A 108 10.41 15.88 5.20
N ARG A 109 11.07 14.74 5.39
CA ARG A 109 12.34 14.37 4.73
C ARG A 109 12.40 12.89 4.40
N PRO A 110 11.63 12.44 3.41
CA PRO A 110 11.52 11.00 3.10
C PRO A 110 12.75 10.40 2.40
N GLY A 111 13.69 11.22 1.93
CA GLY A 111 14.88 10.77 1.18
C GLY A 111 14.63 10.51 -0.30
N VAL A 112 13.43 10.80 -0.78
CA VAL A 112 13.00 10.69 -2.19
C VAL A 112 12.15 11.90 -2.57
N GLU A 113 11.77 11.99 -3.85
CA GLU A 113 10.78 12.99 -4.29
C GLU A 113 9.51 12.87 -3.42
N LYS A 114 9.06 14.02 -2.92
CA LYS A 114 7.92 14.06 -2.00
C LYS A 114 6.67 13.44 -2.61
N VAL A 115 6.43 13.65 -3.89
CA VAL A 115 5.26 13.11 -4.60
C VAL A 115 5.22 11.57 -4.60
N ASP A 116 6.36 10.91 -4.68
CA ASP A 116 6.44 9.45 -4.63
C ASP A 116 6.10 8.94 -3.23
N PHE A 117 6.66 9.56 -2.19
CA PHE A 117 6.35 9.21 -0.80
C PHE A 117 4.87 9.43 -0.46
N GLU A 118 4.28 10.52 -0.93
CA GLU A 118 2.85 10.82 -0.75
C GLU A 118 1.97 9.79 -1.49
N LEU A 119 2.36 9.37 -2.71
CA LEU A 119 1.65 8.33 -3.46
C LEU A 119 1.67 6.98 -2.72
N TRP A 120 2.81 6.60 -2.16
CA TRP A 120 2.93 5.37 -1.37
C TRP A 120 2.14 5.46 -0.07
N SER A 121 2.15 6.62 0.59
CA SER A 121 1.35 6.90 1.79
C SER A 121 -0.15 6.86 1.50
N LEU A 122 -0.58 7.34 0.33
CA LEU A 122 -1.95 7.26 -0.15
C LEU A 122 -2.39 5.79 -0.30
N ALA A 123 -1.57 4.96 -0.96
CA ALA A 123 -1.86 3.54 -1.14
C ALA A 123 -2.02 2.79 0.20
N VAL A 124 -1.14 3.07 1.17
CA VAL A 124 -1.24 2.51 2.53
C VAL A 124 -2.49 3.02 3.26
N SER A 125 -2.81 4.30 3.11
CA SER A 125 -4.01 4.90 3.72
C SER A 125 -5.31 4.32 3.16
N ALA A 126 -5.32 3.91 1.88
CA ALA A 126 -6.44 3.21 1.27
C ALA A 126 -6.65 1.83 1.92
N ILE A 127 -5.59 1.04 2.09
CA ILE A 127 -5.65 -0.27 2.76
C ILE A 127 -6.14 -0.13 4.21
N ASN A 128 -5.65 0.88 4.93
CA ASN A 128 -6.01 1.10 6.32
C ASN A 128 -7.36 1.82 6.51
N GLY A 129 -8.03 2.29 5.45
CA GLY A 129 -9.35 2.91 5.49
C GLY A 129 -9.40 4.26 6.22
N CYS A 130 -8.36 5.11 6.06
CA CYS A 130 -8.33 6.43 6.67
C CYS A 130 -8.74 7.52 5.66
N GLY A 131 -10.04 7.89 5.62
CA GLY A 131 -10.58 8.87 4.67
C GLY A 131 -9.85 10.20 4.68
N ILE A 132 -9.66 10.82 5.84
CA ILE A 132 -8.97 12.12 5.95
C ILE A 132 -7.49 12.02 5.53
N CYS A 133 -6.84 10.86 5.76
CA CYS A 133 -5.48 10.66 5.28
C CYS A 133 -5.45 10.55 3.75
N LEU A 134 -6.42 9.85 3.16
CA LEU A 134 -6.57 9.74 1.71
C LEU A 134 -6.73 11.12 1.05
N GLU A 135 -7.63 11.95 1.56
CA GLU A 135 -7.84 13.32 1.07
C GLU A 135 -6.56 14.15 1.13
N SER A 136 -5.85 14.07 2.25
CA SER A 136 -4.59 14.81 2.44
C SER A 136 -3.51 14.38 1.45
N HIS A 137 -3.30 13.06 1.30
CA HIS A 137 -2.29 12.52 0.39
C HIS A 137 -2.70 12.73 -1.08
N GLU A 138 -3.98 12.57 -1.43
CA GLU A 138 -4.49 12.84 -2.79
C GLU A 138 -4.19 14.28 -3.19
N LYS A 139 -4.53 15.24 -2.33
CA LYS A 139 -4.24 16.65 -2.56
C LYS A 139 -2.73 16.91 -2.75
N ALA A 140 -1.88 16.29 -1.94
CA ALA A 140 -0.43 16.44 -2.05
C ALA A 140 0.11 15.83 -3.37
N VAL A 141 -0.35 14.65 -3.74
CA VAL A 141 0.01 13.96 -4.99
C VAL A 141 -0.42 14.78 -6.21
N ARG A 142 -1.65 15.32 -6.20
CA ARG A 142 -2.17 16.17 -7.27
C ARG A 142 -1.37 17.47 -7.39
N HIS A 143 -1.05 18.09 -6.28
CA HIS A 143 -0.20 19.28 -6.26
C HIS A 143 1.23 18.98 -6.77
N GLY A 144 1.71 17.77 -6.55
CA GLY A 144 2.99 17.26 -7.07
C GLY A 144 2.97 16.89 -8.55
N GLY A 145 1.84 17.10 -9.26
CA GLY A 145 1.74 16.96 -10.72
C GLY A 145 1.22 15.61 -11.21
N LEU A 146 0.85 14.66 -10.33
CA LEU A 146 0.24 13.41 -10.79
C LEU A 146 -1.26 13.59 -11.09
N GLY A 147 -1.74 12.91 -12.12
CA GLY A 147 -3.14 12.91 -12.55
C GLY A 147 -4.03 11.99 -11.71
N GLN A 148 -5.35 12.09 -11.91
CA GLN A 148 -6.32 11.19 -11.25
C GLN A 148 -6.11 9.73 -11.64
N GLU A 149 -5.71 9.45 -12.88
CA GLU A 149 -5.44 8.11 -13.36
C GLU A 149 -4.27 7.45 -12.60
N GLN A 150 -3.21 8.21 -12.31
CA GLN A 150 -2.06 7.72 -11.54
C GLN A 150 -2.45 7.44 -10.08
N VAL A 151 -3.23 8.32 -9.47
CA VAL A 151 -3.79 8.10 -8.13
C VAL A 151 -4.64 6.83 -8.10
N GLN A 152 -5.55 6.69 -9.08
CA GLN A 152 -6.40 5.50 -9.18
C GLN A 152 -5.59 4.23 -9.41
N THR A 153 -4.51 4.28 -10.21
CA THR A 153 -3.61 3.15 -10.43
C THR A 153 -2.94 2.72 -9.13
N ALA A 154 -2.46 3.66 -8.32
CA ALA A 154 -1.88 3.33 -7.01
C ALA A 154 -2.90 2.67 -6.07
N VAL A 155 -4.15 3.14 -6.07
CA VAL A 155 -5.23 2.53 -5.26
C VAL A 155 -5.61 1.15 -5.80
N ARG A 156 -5.63 0.94 -7.13
CA ARG A 156 -5.86 -0.40 -7.73
C ARG A 156 -4.77 -1.40 -7.32
N ILE A 157 -3.50 -0.97 -7.29
CA ILE A 157 -2.39 -1.79 -6.78
C ILE A 157 -2.64 -2.15 -5.32
N ALA A 158 -2.94 -1.16 -4.48
CA ALA A 158 -3.20 -1.36 -3.05
C ALA A 158 -4.34 -2.35 -2.81
N ALA A 159 -5.47 -2.16 -3.49
CA ALA A 159 -6.65 -3.02 -3.38
C ALA A 159 -6.35 -4.47 -3.82
N THR A 160 -5.64 -4.64 -4.93
CA THR A 160 -5.29 -5.97 -5.46
C THR A 160 -4.32 -6.70 -4.52
N VAL A 161 -3.26 -6.03 -4.05
CA VAL A 161 -2.28 -6.61 -3.13
C VAL A 161 -2.96 -7.00 -1.81
N HIS A 162 -3.83 -6.13 -1.28
CA HIS A 162 -4.57 -6.41 -0.05
C HIS A 162 -5.55 -7.58 -0.20
N ALA A 163 -6.27 -7.66 -1.32
CA ALA A 163 -7.18 -8.77 -1.59
C ALA A 163 -6.44 -10.10 -1.73
N ILE A 164 -5.26 -10.12 -2.36
CA ILE A 164 -4.39 -11.31 -2.44
C ILE A 164 -3.95 -11.74 -1.05
N ALA A 165 -3.52 -10.80 -0.21
CA ALA A 165 -3.12 -11.10 1.16
C ALA A 165 -4.26 -11.74 1.96
N ALA A 166 -5.45 -11.15 1.92
CA ALA A 166 -6.64 -11.68 2.59
C ALA A 166 -7.05 -13.07 2.07
N THR A 167 -6.92 -13.29 0.74
CA THR A 167 -7.20 -14.61 0.14
C THR A 167 -6.23 -15.66 0.65
N LEU A 168 -4.93 -15.38 0.66
CA LEU A 168 -3.92 -16.35 1.10
C LEU A 168 -3.99 -16.62 2.61
N ASP A 169 -4.30 -15.60 3.43
CA ASP A 169 -4.57 -15.80 4.87
C ASP A 169 -5.78 -16.72 5.09
N GLY A 170 -6.85 -16.54 4.28
CA GLY A 170 -8.03 -17.39 4.32
C GLY A 170 -7.72 -18.84 3.93
N GLU A 171 -6.98 -19.07 2.85
CA GLU A 171 -6.56 -20.40 2.41
C GLU A 171 -5.66 -21.08 3.44
N GLU A 172 -4.72 -20.34 4.05
CA GLU A 172 -3.88 -20.89 5.11
C GLU A 172 -4.68 -21.28 6.35
N ALA A 173 -5.65 -20.45 6.75
CA ALA A 173 -6.53 -20.74 7.89
C ALA A 173 -7.41 -21.99 7.65
N LEU A 174 -7.74 -22.28 6.39
CA LEU A 174 -8.56 -23.45 6.01
C LEU A 174 -7.71 -24.69 5.66
N ALA A 175 -6.40 -24.57 5.64
CA ALA A 175 -5.52 -25.69 5.33
C ALA A 175 -5.71 -26.83 6.34
N GLY A 176 -6.08 -28.01 5.83
CA GLY A 176 -6.37 -29.19 6.67
C GLY A 176 -7.79 -29.25 7.26
N PHE A 177 -8.63 -28.26 7.02
CA PHE A 177 -10.05 -28.32 7.39
C PHE A 177 -10.83 -29.15 6.35
N THR A 178 -11.53 -30.18 6.82
CA THR A 178 -12.48 -30.98 6.00
C THR A 178 -13.89 -30.69 6.53
N PRO A 179 -14.78 -30.11 5.70
CA PRO A 179 -16.18 -29.95 6.11
C PRO A 179 -16.81 -31.33 6.45
N ALA A 180 -17.61 -31.37 7.52
CA ALA A 180 -18.32 -32.55 7.95
C ALA A 180 -19.44 -32.93 6.97
#